data_ca8bbdfce2678b321d13e7067292e2b8
#
_entry.id   ca8bbdfce2678b321d13e7067292e2b8
#
_cell.length_a   1.000
_cell.length_b   1.000
_cell.length_c   1.000
_cell.angle_alpha   90.00
_cell.angle_beta   90.00
_cell.angle_gamma   90.00
#
_symmetry.space_group_name_H-M   'P 1'
#
loop_
_entity.id
_entity.type
_entity.pdbx_description
1 polymer ?
#
loop_
_entity_poly.entity_id
_entity_poly.type
_entity_poly.pdbx_seq_one_letter_code
_entity_poly.pdbx_strand_id
1 'polypeptide(L)'
;MIEVKDINKSFGKDQILYDVNSVFEKGKVNLIIGQSGQGKSVLAKCIVGLHDVDSGQVLYDGRNFTSMNRNEKSHIRQQIGMLFQGAALFDSMTVEDNIGFPLTMFSSMTNIEIKKRVDFCLERVNLSGKNKLLPSECSGGMQKRIGIARAISMNPKYLFCDEPNSGLDPKTAILIDGLIHDITKEYDMTTVVITHDMNSVIEIGENVIFIYEGKNWWQGDRKSIITTENPEIGQFVYASEFMKEIRQNIQNTRS
;
A
#
# COMPACT_ATOMS: atom_id res chain seq x y z
N MET A 1 -5.89 -9.74 -8.59
CA MET A 1 -5.75 -8.56 -9.47
C MET A 1 -6.84 -7.56 -9.14
N ILE A 2 -6.53 -6.25 -9.14
CA ILE A 2 -7.53 -5.18 -8.98
C ILE A 2 -7.50 -4.31 -10.23
N GLU A 3 -8.67 -3.93 -10.73
CA GLU A 3 -8.80 -3.01 -11.85
C GLU A 3 -9.68 -1.82 -11.43
N VAL A 4 -9.33 -0.62 -11.84
CA VAL A 4 -10.18 0.57 -11.73
C VAL A 4 -10.47 1.10 -13.12
N LYS A 5 -11.74 1.45 -13.36
CA LYS A 5 -12.23 1.91 -14.67
C LYS A 5 -13.04 3.17 -14.47
N ASP A 6 -12.60 4.25 -15.12
CA ASP A 6 -13.25 5.56 -15.20
C ASP A 6 -13.66 6.11 -13.82
N ILE A 7 -12.77 5.95 -12.82
CA ILE A 7 -13.05 6.38 -11.45
C ILE A 7 -13.04 7.90 -11.37
N ASN A 8 -14.19 8.45 -10.96
CA ASN A 8 -14.37 9.85 -10.61
C ASN A 8 -14.73 9.98 -9.14
N LYS A 9 -14.17 11.00 -8.47
CA LYS A 9 -14.46 11.31 -7.08
C LYS A 9 -14.37 12.79 -6.78
N SER A 10 -15.42 13.32 -6.15
CA SER A 10 -15.51 14.71 -5.69
C SER A 10 -15.84 14.76 -4.20
N PHE A 11 -15.47 15.86 -3.54
CA PHE A 11 -15.93 16.23 -2.20
C PHE A 11 -16.54 17.63 -2.26
N GLY A 12 -17.86 17.69 -2.14
CA GLY A 12 -18.59 18.94 -2.35
C GLY A 12 -18.46 19.41 -3.79
N LYS A 13 -17.81 20.57 -4.02
CA LYS A 13 -17.59 21.13 -5.37
C LYS A 13 -16.22 20.76 -5.96
N ASP A 14 -15.32 20.19 -5.14
CA ASP A 14 -13.95 19.93 -5.54
C ASP A 14 -13.82 18.49 -6.07
N GLN A 15 -13.63 18.35 -7.37
CA GLN A 15 -13.32 17.05 -7.98
C GLN A 15 -11.84 16.73 -7.74
N ILE A 16 -11.57 15.52 -7.26
CA ILE A 16 -10.22 15.05 -6.87
C ILE A 16 -9.69 13.99 -7.83
N LEU A 17 -10.56 13.12 -8.34
CA LEU A 17 -10.19 12.08 -9.30
C LEU A 17 -10.98 12.27 -10.59
N TYR A 18 -10.27 12.14 -11.71
CA TYR A 18 -10.80 12.36 -13.07
C TYR A 18 -10.50 11.15 -13.94
N ASP A 19 -11.53 10.34 -14.25
CA ASP A 19 -11.49 9.20 -15.17
C ASP A 19 -10.26 8.30 -14.96
N VAL A 20 -9.96 7.96 -13.70
CA VAL A 20 -8.78 7.17 -13.37
C VAL A 20 -8.98 5.72 -13.81
N ASN A 21 -8.07 5.26 -14.67
CA ASN A 21 -7.99 3.89 -15.16
C ASN A 21 -6.64 3.29 -14.76
N SER A 22 -6.61 2.11 -14.16
CA SER A 22 -5.38 1.41 -13.76
C SER A 22 -5.62 -0.06 -13.50
N VAL A 23 -4.55 -0.85 -13.65
CA VAL A 23 -4.50 -2.26 -13.28
C VAL A 23 -3.43 -2.47 -12.22
N PHE A 24 -3.81 -3.09 -11.10
CA PHE A 24 -2.92 -3.51 -10.03
C PHE A 24 -2.73 -5.03 -10.14
N GLU A 25 -1.53 -5.41 -10.52
CA GLU A 25 -1.21 -6.79 -10.88
C GLU A 25 -1.03 -7.67 -9.66
N LYS A 26 -1.50 -8.92 -9.78
CA LYS A 26 -1.33 -9.96 -8.77
C LYS A 26 0.14 -10.40 -8.67
N GLY A 27 0.60 -10.74 -7.47
CA GLY A 27 1.97 -11.16 -7.20
C GLY A 27 3.01 -10.05 -7.36
N LYS A 28 2.56 -8.79 -7.50
CA LYS A 28 3.44 -7.63 -7.65
C LYS A 28 3.19 -6.57 -6.60
N VAL A 29 4.25 -5.80 -6.32
CA VAL A 29 4.14 -4.53 -5.60
C VAL A 29 3.78 -3.45 -6.61
N ASN A 30 2.55 -2.96 -6.52
CA ASN A 30 2.01 -1.88 -7.34
C ASN A 30 2.12 -0.58 -6.55
N LEU A 31 2.82 0.40 -7.07
CA LEU A 31 3.00 1.70 -6.42
C LEU A 31 2.07 2.75 -7.01
N ILE A 32 1.40 3.50 -6.14
CA ILE A 32 0.70 4.74 -6.49
C ILE A 32 1.58 5.89 -6.00
N ILE A 33 2.16 6.64 -6.93
CA ILE A 33 3.10 7.73 -6.63
C ILE A 33 2.57 9.08 -7.15
N GLY A 34 3.21 10.15 -6.71
CA GLY A 34 2.89 11.53 -7.10
C GLY A 34 3.03 12.49 -5.91
N GLN A 35 2.93 13.78 -6.16
CA GLN A 35 3.03 14.82 -5.13
C GLN A 35 1.90 14.72 -4.10
N SER A 36 2.07 15.33 -2.93
CA SER A 36 1.01 15.46 -1.94
C SER A 36 -0.19 16.22 -2.50
N GLY A 37 -1.41 15.82 -2.12
CA GLY A 37 -2.64 16.45 -2.59
C GLY A 37 -3.14 16.01 -3.96
N GLN A 38 -2.42 15.17 -4.71
CA GLN A 38 -2.80 14.73 -6.07
C GLN A 38 -3.89 13.64 -6.13
N GLY A 39 -4.45 13.21 -5.00
CA GLY A 39 -5.55 12.24 -4.98
C GLY A 39 -5.15 10.78 -4.71
N LYS A 40 -3.87 10.46 -4.47
CA LYS A 40 -3.38 9.08 -4.24
C LYS A 40 -4.14 8.33 -3.15
N SER A 41 -4.19 8.91 -1.94
CA SER A 41 -4.89 8.29 -0.79
C SER A 41 -6.41 8.27 -0.98
N VAL A 42 -6.98 9.21 -1.76
CA VAL A 42 -8.40 9.20 -2.14
C VAL A 42 -8.67 8.01 -3.06
N LEU A 43 -7.83 7.79 -4.08
CA LEU A 43 -7.94 6.64 -4.97
C LEU A 43 -7.87 5.32 -4.19
N ALA A 44 -6.88 5.16 -3.32
CA ALA A 44 -6.76 3.96 -2.47
C ALA A 44 -8.01 3.75 -1.59
N LYS A 45 -8.53 4.81 -0.97
CA LYS A 45 -9.75 4.75 -0.15
C LYS A 45 -11.00 4.40 -0.96
N CYS A 46 -11.08 4.85 -2.23
CA CYS A 46 -12.13 4.42 -3.15
C CYS A 46 -12.00 2.93 -3.49
N ILE A 47 -10.78 2.46 -3.76
CA ILE A 47 -10.53 1.05 -4.10
C ILE A 47 -10.95 0.13 -2.95
N VAL A 48 -10.56 0.42 -1.70
CA VAL A 48 -10.95 -0.40 -0.54
C VAL A 48 -12.39 -0.16 -0.06
N GLY A 49 -13.09 0.80 -0.66
CA GLY A 49 -14.49 1.13 -0.36
C GLY A 49 -14.68 1.89 0.94
N LEU A 50 -13.67 2.65 1.41
CA LEU A 50 -13.81 3.64 2.48
C LEU A 50 -14.47 4.93 1.98
N HIS A 51 -14.36 5.20 0.68
CA HIS A 51 -15.13 6.22 -0.03
C HIS A 51 -15.88 5.57 -1.18
N ASP A 52 -17.15 5.90 -1.34
CA ASP A 52 -17.88 5.54 -2.54
C ASP A 52 -17.39 6.41 -3.71
N VAL A 53 -17.26 5.81 -4.88
CA VAL A 53 -16.95 6.52 -6.13
C VAL A 53 -18.20 7.26 -6.63
N ASP A 54 -18.02 8.39 -7.30
CA ASP A 54 -19.14 9.13 -7.89
C ASP A 54 -19.55 8.48 -9.22
N SER A 55 -18.58 7.96 -9.98
CA SER A 55 -18.77 7.11 -11.16
C SER A 55 -17.58 6.18 -11.37
N GLY A 56 -17.73 5.22 -12.27
CA GLY A 56 -16.73 4.24 -12.60
C GLY A 56 -16.86 2.93 -11.82
N GLN A 57 -15.86 2.06 -11.94
CA GLN A 57 -15.89 0.71 -11.40
C GLN A 57 -14.58 0.32 -10.75
N VAL A 58 -14.67 -0.37 -9.63
CA VAL A 58 -13.55 -1.09 -8.99
C VAL A 58 -13.84 -2.59 -9.12
N LEU A 59 -12.92 -3.33 -9.74
CA LEU A 59 -13.06 -4.77 -9.91
C LEU A 59 -11.99 -5.51 -9.11
N TYR A 60 -12.43 -6.50 -8.34
CA TYR A 60 -11.57 -7.47 -7.65
C TYR A 60 -11.70 -8.83 -8.34
N ASP A 61 -10.63 -9.27 -8.98
CA ASP A 61 -10.59 -10.49 -9.80
C ASP A 61 -11.79 -10.58 -10.79
N GLY A 62 -12.06 -9.46 -11.49
CA GLY A 62 -13.15 -9.31 -12.44
C GLY A 62 -14.54 -9.05 -11.85
N ARG A 63 -14.69 -9.12 -10.52
CA ARG A 63 -15.97 -8.88 -9.81
C ARG A 63 -16.13 -7.40 -9.48
N ASN A 64 -17.18 -6.76 -9.96
CA ASN A 64 -17.44 -5.33 -9.78
C ASN A 64 -17.84 -5.02 -8.33
N PHE A 65 -16.87 -4.57 -7.52
CA PHE A 65 -17.05 -4.20 -6.12
C PHE A 65 -18.00 -3.01 -5.93
N THR A 66 -17.99 -2.03 -6.85
CA THR A 66 -18.84 -0.83 -6.72
C THR A 66 -20.33 -1.15 -6.75
N SER A 67 -20.72 -2.18 -7.51
CA SER A 67 -22.12 -2.62 -7.63
C SER A 67 -22.54 -3.69 -6.60
N MET A 68 -21.61 -4.19 -5.76
CA MET A 68 -21.91 -5.20 -4.75
C MET A 68 -22.80 -4.66 -3.63
N ASN A 69 -23.62 -5.53 -3.07
CA ASN A 69 -24.37 -5.24 -1.86
C ASN A 69 -23.45 -5.22 -0.62
N ARG A 70 -23.98 -4.80 0.53
CA ARG A 70 -23.20 -4.64 1.77
C ARG A 70 -22.50 -5.93 2.22
N ASN A 71 -23.15 -7.07 2.10
CA ASN A 71 -22.59 -8.36 2.53
C ASN A 71 -21.44 -8.80 1.61
N GLU A 72 -21.61 -8.65 0.31
CA GLU A 72 -20.57 -8.95 -0.69
C GLU A 72 -19.36 -8.03 -0.50
N LYS A 73 -19.57 -6.72 -0.31
CA LYS A 73 -18.51 -5.75 0.03
C LYS A 73 -17.77 -6.13 1.30
N SER A 74 -18.50 -6.57 2.34
CA SER A 74 -17.91 -7.03 3.60
C SER A 74 -16.99 -8.24 3.38
N HIS A 75 -17.41 -9.19 2.56
CA HIS A 75 -16.61 -10.38 2.22
C HIS A 75 -15.32 -10.02 1.46
N ILE A 76 -15.37 -9.07 0.53
CA ILE A 76 -14.15 -8.58 -0.15
C ILE A 76 -13.23 -7.86 0.86
N ARG A 77 -13.77 -6.99 1.74
CA ARG A 77 -12.98 -6.27 2.74
C ARG A 77 -12.23 -7.19 3.71
N GLN A 78 -12.78 -8.34 4.06
CA GLN A 78 -12.10 -9.34 4.89
C GLN A 78 -10.88 -9.96 4.18
N GLN A 79 -10.80 -9.85 2.84
CA GLN A 79 -9.66 -10.28 2.04
C GLN A 79 -8.63 -9.15 1.82
N ILE A 80 -8.84 -7.97 2.41
CA ILE A 80 -7.96 -6.82 2.30
C ILE A 80 -7.25 -6.62 3.65
N GLY A 81 -5.92 -6.67 3.62
CA GLY A 81 -5.07 -6.17 4.70
C GLY A 81 -4.73 -4.71 4.46
N MET A 82 -4.71 -3.89 5.52
CA MET A 82 -4.38 -2.48 5.38
C MET A 82 -3.41 -1.99 6.46
N LEU A 83 -2.31 -1.38 6.01
CA LEU A 83 -1.40 -0.59 6.83
C LEU A 83 -1.67 0.89 6.57
N PHE A 84 -2.13 1.59 7.59
CA PHE A 84 -2.35 3.03 7.56
C PHE A 84 -1.04 3.81 7.83
N GLN A 85 -0.97 5.05 7.41
CA GLN A 85 0.20 5.92 7.56
C GLN A 85 0.75 5.95 9.00
N GLY A 86 -0.09 6.07 10.02
CA GLY A 86 0.29 6.05 11.44
C GLY A 86 0.28 4.64 12.07
N ALA A 87 0.30 3.54 11.28
CA ALA A 87 0.05 2.17 11.71
C ALA A 87 -1.34 1.94 12.35
N ALA A 88 -1.98 2.96 12.91
CA ALA A 88 -3.30 2.94 13.55
C ALA A 88 -3.47 1.76 14.53
N LEU A 89 -2.48 1.55 15.38
CA LEU A 89 -2.55 0.58 16.45
C LEU A 89 -3.48 1.08 17.55
N PHE A 90 -4.12 0.15 18.25
CA PHE A 90 -4.91 0.46 19.45
C PHE A 90 -3.94 0.61 20.63
N ASP A 91 -3.79 1.81 21.15
CA ASP A 91 -2.80 2.13 22.20
C ASP A 91 -3.05 1.37 23.51
N SER A 92 -4.30 1.02 23.80
CA SER A 92 -4.71 0.28 24.98
C SER A 92 -4.56 -1.25 24.86
N MET A 93 -4.19 -1.73 23.67
CA MET A 93 -4.02 -3.16 23.39
C MET A 93 -2.54 -3.51 23.27
N THR A 94 -2.17 -4.72 23.71
CA THR A 94 -0.83 -5.26 23.49
C THR A 94 -0.57 -5.50 21.99
N VAL A 95 0.69 -5.77 21.65
CA VAL A 95 1.09 -6.15 20.28
C VAL A 95 0.31 -7.39 19.81
N GLU A 96 0.20 -8.42 20.65
CA GLU A 96 -0.55 -9.64 20.29
C GLU A 96 -2.04 -9.36 20.10
N ASP A 97 -2.63 -8.51 20.94
CA ASP A 97 -4.05 -8.14 20.83
C ASP A 97 -4.31 -7.33 19.55
N ASN A 98 -3.42 -6.39 19.21
CA ASN A 98 -3.51 -5.64 17.96
C ASN A 98 -3.49 -6.56 16.73
N ILE A 99 -2.58 -7.53 16.67
CA ILE A 99 -2.46 -8.47 15.55
C ILE A 99 -3.63 -9.46 15.55
N GLY A 100 -4.04 -9.93 16.72
CA GLY A 100 -5.15 -10.88 16.89
C GLY A 100 -6.54 -10.27 16.68
N PHE A 101 -6.68 -8.94 16.76
CA PHE A 101 -7.97 -8.26 16.69
C PHE A 101 -8.82 -8.64 15.48
N PRO A 102 -8.29 -8.61 14.23
CA PRO A 102 -9.06 -9.03 13.06
C PRO A 102 -9.50 -10.50 13.14
N LEU A 103 -8.64 -11.38 13.67
CA LEU A 103 -8.94 -12.80 13.83
C LEU A 103 -10.11 -13.03 14.81
N THR A 104 -10.10 -12.31 15.93
CA THR A 104 -11.17 -12.39 16.93
C THR A 104 -12.50 -11.89 16.37
N MET A 105 -12.47 -10.86 15.52
CA MET A 105 -13.69 -10.23 14.98
C MET A 105 -14.29 -10.98 13.79
N PHE A 106 -13.45 -11.62 12.96
CA PHE A 106 -13.87 -12.08 11.62
C PHE A 106 -13.56 -13.54 11.33
N SER A 107 -12.97 -14.30 12.28
CA SER A 107 -12.72 -15.72 12.10
C SER A 107 -13.42 -16.57 13.16
N SER A 108 -13.51 -17.88 12.92
CA SER A 108 -13.99 -18.88 13.89
C SER A 108 -12.85 -19.56 14.65
N MET A 109 -11.65 -18.99 14.63
CA MET A 109 -10.46 -19.55 15.27
C MET A 109 -10.61 -19.56 16.79
N THR A 110 -10.14 -20.62 17.42
CA THR A 110 -10.00 -20.69 18.88
C THR A 110 -8.88 -19.78 19.37
N ASN A 111 -8.88 -19.40 20.65
CA ASN A 111 -7.81 -18.57 21.24
C ASN A 111 -6.40 -19.18 21.03
N ILE A 112 -6.29 -20.51 21.03
CA ILE A 112 -5.02 -21.21 20.80
C ILE A 112 -4.56 -21.01 19.34
N GLU A 113 -5.46 -21.11 18.37
CA GLU A 113 -5.16 -20.91 16.96
C GLU A 113 -4.83 -19.45 16.68
N ILE A 114 -5.58 -18.50 17.27
CA ILE A 114 -5.27 -17.07 17.18
C ILE A 114 -3.86 -16.78 17.69
N LYS A 115 -3.50 -17.31 18.86
CA LYS A 115 -2.16 -17.13 19.42
C LYS A 115 -1.08 -17.66 18.50
N LYS A 116 -1.22 -18.87 17.98
CA LYS A 116 -0.28 -19.45 17.01
C LYS A 116 -0.15 -18.58 15.75
N ARG A 117 -1.28 -18.06 15.24
CA ARG A 117 -1.28 -17.18 14.06
C ARG A 117 -0.61 -15.84 14.36
N VAL A 118 -0.82 -15.26 15.52
CA VAL A 118 -0.14 -14.03 15.99
C VAL A 118 1.37 -14.24 16.07
N ASP A 119 1.82 -15.34 16.70
CA ASP A 119 3.24 -15.68 16.84
C ASP A 119 3.89 -15.84 15.45
N PHE A 120 3.22 -16.52 14.52
CA PHE A 120 3.65 -16.62 13.13
C PHE A 120 3.77 -15.25 12.47
N CYS A 121 2.77 -14.36 12.60
CA CYS A 121 2.83 -13.03 12.01
C CYS A 121 3.96 -12.18 12.61
N LEU A 122 4.23 -12.29 13.92
CA LEU A 122 5.34 -11.63 14.59
C LEU A 122 6.70 -12.11 14.08
N GLU A 123 6.85 -13.41 13.84
CA GLU A 123 8.05 -13.99 13.23
C GLU A 123 8.29 -13.40 11.83
N ARG A 124 7.24 -13.32 11.00
CA ARG A 124 7.34 -12.78 9.63
C ARG A 124 7.81 -11.31 9.58
N VAL A 125 7.55 -10.53 10.61
CA VAL A 125 7.97 -9.14 10.70
C VAL A 125 9.19 -8.93 11.60
N ASN A 126 9.92 -10.00 11.97
CA ASN A 126 11.10 -9.99 12.84
C ASN A 126 10.83 -9.31 14.20
N LEU A 127 9.71 -9.65 14.83
CA LEU A 127 9.31 -9.17 16.16
C LEU A 127 8.92 -10.31 17.12
N SER A 128 9.51 -11.50 16.95
CA SER A 128 9.28 -12.65 17.85
C SER A 128 9.53 -12.27 19.32
N GLY A 129 8.63 -12.73 20.21
CA GLY A 129 8.73 -12.48 21.65
C GLY A 129 8.32 -11.07 22.10
N LYS A 130 7.77 -10.23 21.22
CA LYS A 130 7.30 -8.87 21.55
C LYS A 130 5.79 -8.79 21.84
N ASN A 131 5.14 -9.93 22.05
CA ASN A 131 3.70 -10.08 22.21
C ASN A 131 3.07 -9.13 23.24
N LYS A 132 3.71 -8.97 24.39
CA LYS A 132 3.16 -8.29 25.57
C LYS A 132 3.45 -6.79 25.63
N LEU A 133 4.24 -6.25 24.71
CA LEU A 133 4.51 -4.82 24.66
C LEU A 133 3.24 -4.04 24.27
N LEU A 134 3.15 -2.82 24.77
CA LEU A 134 2.20 -1.82 24.31
C LEU A 134 2.78 -1.02 23.13
N PRO A 135 1.96 -0.43 22.26
CA PRO A 135 2.44 0.44 21.17
C PRO A 135 3.36 1.57 21.64
N SER A 136 3.13 2.13 22.83
CA SER A 136 3.97 3.17 23.45
C SER A 136 5.38 2.71 23.82
N GLU A 137 5.59 1.40 23.96
CA GLU A 137 6.91 0.79 24.25
C GLU A 137 7.64 0.41 22.96
N CYS A 138 7.06 0.65 21.78
CA CYS A 138 7.57 0.27 20.48
C CYS A 138 8.11 1.49 19.71
N SER A 139 9.27 1.32 19.05
CA SER A 139 9.75 2.33 18.10
C SER A 139 8.81 2.49 16.90
N GLY A 140 8.91 3.62 16.16
CA GLY A 140 8.09 3.84 14.97
C GLY A 140 8.21 2.71 13.93
N GLY A 141 9.42 2.21 13.68
CA GLY A 141 9.64 1.06 12.80
C GLY A 141 9.04 -0.25 13.35
N MET A 142 9.02 -0.45 14.67
CA MET A 142 8.31 -1.59 15.28
C MET A 142 6.80 -1.45 15.09
N GLN A 143 6.23 -0.26 15.32
CA GLN A 143 4.80 -0.02 15.14
C GLN A 143 4.35 -0.27 13.70
N LYS A 144 5.14 0.15 12.69
CA LYS A 144 4.87 -0.16 11.28
C LYS A 144 4.88 -1.66 11.01
N ARG A 145 5.87 -2.39 11.52
CA ARG A 145 5.95 -3.86 11.39
C ARG A 145 4.79 -4.57 12.08
N ILE A 146 4.36 -4.11 13.25
CA ILE A 146 3.16 -4.62 13.93
C ILE A 146 1.90 -4.36 13.08
N GLY A 147 1.79 -3.17 12.48
CA GLY A 147 0.72 -2.85 11.53
C GLY A 147 0.69 -3.77 10.32
N ILE A 148 1.86 -4.14 9.75
CA ILE A 148 1.98 -5.13 8.68
C ILE A 148 1.55 -6.52 9.19
N ALA A 149 2.04 -6.95 10.36
CA ALA A 149 1.66 -8.23 10.97
C ALA A 149 0.14 -8.34 11.17
N ARG A 150 -0.51 -7.27 11.64
CA ARG A 150 -1.97 -7.18 11.74
C ARG A 150 -2.64 -7.27 10.38
N ALA A 151 -2.11 -6.56 9.38
CA ALA A 151 -2.69 -6.55 8.03
C ALA A 151 -2.66 -7.94 7.37
N ILE A 152 -1.62 -8.75 7.63
CA ILE A 152 -1.50 -10.09 7.06
C ILE A 152 -2.12 -11.20 7.92
N SER A 153 -2.63 -10.90 9.10
CA SER A 153 -3.12 -11.92 10.05
C SER A 153 -4.25 -12.78 9.47
N MET A 154 -5.14 -12.20 8.68
CA MET A 154 -6.27 -12.87 8.02
C MET A 154 -5.93 -13.57 6.70
N ASN A 155 -4.66 -13.72 6.33
CA ASN A 155 -4.24 -14.22 5.00
C ASN A 155 -4.92 -13.46 3.85
N PRO A 156 -4.76 -12.14 3.76
CA PRO A 156 -5.45 -11.34 2.74
C PRO A 156 -4.96 -11.71 1.32
N LYS A 157 -5.82 -11.49 0.33
CA LYS A 157 -5.45 -11.56 -1.09
C LYS A 157 -4.89 -10.23 -1.59
N TYR A 158 -5.22 -9.15 -0.91
CA TYR A 158 -4.90 -7.78 -1.28
C TYR A 158 -4.30 -7.07 -0.07
N LEU A 159 -3.15 -6.42 -0.26
CA LEU A 159 -2.49 -5.65 0.79
C LEU A 159 -2.39 -4.19 0.35
N PHE A 160 -2.85 -3.27 1.20
CA PHE A 160 -2.73 -1.84 0.99
C PHE A 160 -1.82 -1.23 2.06
N CYS A 161 -0.83 -0.45 1.64
CA CYS A 161 0.09 0.25 2.52
C CYS A 161 0.07 1.75 2.17
N ASP A 162 -0.43 2.57 3.07
CA ASP A 162 -0.45 4.03 2.90
C ASP A 162 0.76 4.65 3.61
N GLU A 163 1.72 5.15 2.84
CA GLU A 163 2.95 5.79 3.29
C GLU A 163 3.68 4.93 4.36
N PRO A 164 4.06 3.67 4.04
CA PRO A 164 4.62 2.74 5.03
C PRO A 164 5.90 3.26 5.69
N ASN A 165 6.70 4.04 4.95
CA ASN A 165 8.03 4.53 5.37
C ASN A 165 7.99 5.93 6.01
N SER A 166 6.82 6.56 6.09
CA SER A 166 6.68 7.92 6.64
C SER A 166 7.20 7.99 8.08
N GLY A 167 8.13 8.93 8.33
CA GLY A 167 8.70 9.20 9.64
C GLY A 167 9.77 8.19 10.11
N LEU A 168 10.28 7.35 9.22
CA LEU A 168 11.35 6.39 9.50
C LEU A 168 12.72 6.89 8.99
N ASP A 169 13.78 6.40 9.62
CA ASP A 169 15.12 6.57 9.09
C ASP A 169 15.32 5.72 7.81
N PRO A 170 16.27 6.09 6.92
CA PRO A 170 16.45 5.40 5.63
C PRO A 170 16.70 3.90 5.74
N LYS A 171 17.44 3.46 6.76
CA LYS A 171 17.75 2.04 6.96
C LYS A 171 16.49 1.25 7.33
N THR A 172 15.68 1.80 8.21
CA THR A 172 14.40 1.20 8.61
C THR A 172 13.39 1.21 7.45
N ALA A 173 13.37 2.28 6.62
CA ALA A 173 12.53 2.36 5.44
C ALA A 173 12.83 1.23 4.45
N ILE A 174 14.09 0.98 4.12
CA ILE A 174 14.52 -0.13 3.25
C ILE A 174 14.08 -1.50 3.82
N LEU A 175 14.18 -1.69 5.14
CA LEU A 175 13.71 -2.94 5.77
C LEU A 175 12.19 -3.13 5.65
N ILE A 176 11.41 -2.05 5.75
CA ILE A 176 9.95 -2.11 5.56
C ILE A 176 9.60 -2.42 4.10
N ASP A 177 10.27 -1.79 3.15
CA ASP A 177 10.06 -2.05 1.71
C ASP A 177 10.39 -3.50 1.36
N GLY A 178 11.55 -4.01 1.81
CA GLY A 178 11.94 -5.41 1.62
C GLY A 178 10.90 -6.37 2.22
N LEU A 179 10.42 -6.09 3.44
CA LEU A 179 9.40 -6.89 4.10
C LEU A 179 8.07 -6.93 3.30
N ILE A 180 7.60 -5.78 2.81
CA ILE A 180 6.38 -5.70 1.98
C ILE A 180 6.58 -6.50 0.69
N HIS A 181 7.73 -6.36 0.02
CA HIS A 181 8.05 -7.10 -1.19
C HIS A 181 8.05 -8.62 -0.94
N ASP A 182 8.78 -9.09 0.07
CA ASP A 182 8.91 -10.51 0.38
C ASP A 182 7.56 -11.16 0.72
N ILE A 183 6.76 -10.49 1.56
CA ILE A 183 5.39 -10.92 1.90
C ILE A 183 4.51 -10.97 0.64
N THR A 184 4.62 -9.98 -0.25
CA THR A 184 3.87 -9.95 -1.52
C THR A 184 4.17 -11.19 -2.37
N LYS A 185 5.45 -11.54 -2.50
CA LYS A 185 5.90 -12.68 -3.30
C LYS A 185 5.50 -14.00 -2.66
N GLU A 186 5.72 -14.14 -1.36
CA GLU A 186 5.43 -15.39 -0.63
C GLU A 186 3.95 -15.75 -0.67
N TYR A 187 3.07 -14.75 -0.52
CA TYR A 187 1.62 -14.99 -0.48
C TYR A 187 0.92 -14.76 -1.83
N ASP A 188 1.67 -14.43 -2.89
CA ASP A 188 1.13 -14.14 -4.24
C ASP A 188 -0.01 -13.10 -4.20
N MET A 189 0.18 -12.05 -3.36
CA MET A 189 -0.82 -11.00 -3.14
C MET A 189 -0.78 -9.93 -4.23
N THR A 190 -1.90 -9.24 -4.42
CA THR A 190 -1.90 -7.93 -5.07
C THR A 190 -1.61 -6.88 -4.01
N THR A 191 -0.41 -6.34 -3.99
CA THR A 191 -0.02 -5.31 -3.03
C THR A 191 -0.05 -3.94 -3.68
N VAL A 192 -0.68 -2.97 -3.01
CA VAL A 192 -0.77 -1.56 -3.43
C VAL A 192 -0.11 -0.71 -2.36
N VAL A 193 0.95 0.00 -2.71
CA VAL A 193 1.66 0.91 -1.81
C VAL A 193 1.51 2.33 -2.32
N ILE A 194 1.02 3.22 -1.48
CA ILE A 194 0.98 4.65 -1.75
C ILE A 194 2.25 5.26 -1.15
N THR A 195 3.04 5.93 -1.97
CA THR A 195 4.25 6.60 -1.49
C THR A 195 4.62 7.81 -2.36
N HIS A 196 5.41 8.70 -1.79
CA HIS A 196 6.12 9.78 -2.50
C HIS A 196 7.64 9.57 -2.46
N ASP A 197 8.13 8.48 -1.85
CA ASP A 197 9.54 8.17 -1.72
C ASP A 197 10.07 7.45 -2.96
N MET A 198 11.02 8.09 -3.66
CA MET A 198 11.65 7.52 -4.84
C MET A 198 12.56 6.33 -4.53
N ASN A 199 13.06 6.20 -3.30
CA ASN A 199 13.83 5.01 -2.92
C ASN A 199 12.93 3.76 -2.97
N SER A 200 11.71 3.84 -2.41
CA SER A 200 10.73 2.75 -2.51
C SER A 200 10.39 2.41 -3.97
N VAL A 201 10.28 3.44 -4.84
CA VAL A 201 10.01 3.20 -6.26
C VAL A 201 11.11 2.36 -6.92
N ILE A 202 12.37 2.69 -6.65
CA ILE A 202 13.53 2.00 -7.22
C ILE A 202 13.69 0.60 -6.63
N GLU A 203 13.48 0.44 -5.31
CA GLU A 203 13.69 -0.82 -4.60
C GLU A 203 12.60 -1.85 -4.92
N ILE A 204 11.33 -1.49 -4.82
CA ILE A 204 10.21 -2.44 -4.85
C ILE A 204 9.16 -2.18 -5.93
N GLY A 205 9.28 -1.12 -6.75
CA GLY A 205 8.28 -0.74 -7.76
C GLY A 205 8.27 -1.66 -8.98
N GLU A 206 7.38 -2.63 -9.02
CA GLU A 206 7.22 -3.55 -10.17
C GLU A 206 6.16 -3.08 -11.18
N ASN A 207 5.14 -2.39 -10.68
CA ASN A 207 4.14 -1.68 -11.47
C ASN A 207 3.92 -0.32 -10.79
N VAL A 208 4.18 0.75 -11.48
CA VAL A 208 4.20 2.12 -10.93
C VAL A 208 3.18 2.96 -11.66
N ILE A 209 2.27 3.56 -10.90
CA ILE A 209 1.19 4.42 -11.39
C ILE A 209 1.46 5.82 -10.86
N PHE A 210 1.65 6.78 -11.76
CA PHE A 210 1.87 8.18 -11.40
C PHE A 210 0.58 8.97 -11.48
N ILE A 211 0.11 9.44 -10.32
CA ILE A 211 -1.09 10.29 -10.22
C ILE A 211 -0.65 11.76 -10.26
N TYR A 212 -1.18 12.48 -11.24
CA TYR A 212 -0.97 13.90 -11.43
C TYR A 212 -2.31 14.57 -11.78
N GLU A 213 -2.65 15.66 -11.09
CA GLU A 213 -3.93 16.37 -11.23
C GLU A 213 -5.16 15.44 -11.19
N GLY A 214 -5.14 14.47 -10.27
CA GLY A 214 -6.24 13.52 -10.09
C GLY A 214 -6.40 12.48 -11.18
N LYS A 215 -5.45 12.35 -12.12
CA LYS A 215 -5.49 11.40 -13.24
C LYS A 215 -4.36 10.39 -13.13
N ASN A 216 -4.56 9.19 -13.69
CA ASN A 216 -3.44 8.31 -14.00
C ASN A 216 -2.70 8.90 -15.20
N TRP A 217 -1.66 9.68 -14.92
CA TRP A 217 -0.89 10.39 -15.93
C TRP A 217 0.11 9.49 -16.66
N TRP A 218 0.59 8.47 -15.96
CA TRP A 218 1.55 7.52 -16.50
C TRP A 218 1.51 6.21 -15.71
N GLN A 219 1.80 5.10 -16.40
CA GLN A 219 1.98 3.79 -15.79
C GLN A 219 3.14 3.06 -16.45
N GLY A 220 3.96 2.39 -15.65
CA GLY A 220 5.13 1.63 -16.10
C GLY A 220 5.77 0.87 -14.93
N ASP A 221 7.06 0.65 -15.00
CA ASP A 221 7.86 0.00 -13.96
C ASP A 221 9.01 0.89 -13.46
N ARG A 222 9.76 0.40 -12.46
CA ARG A 222 10.92 1.11 -11.90
C ARG A 222 12.03 1.42 -12.91
N LYS A 223 12.14 0.69 -14.02
CA LYS A 223 13.13 0.95 -15.05
C LYS A 223 12.65 2.03 -16.01
N SER A 224 11.42 1.95 -16.45
CA SER A 224 10.81 2.89 -17.38
C SER A 224 10.60 4.27 -16.75
N ILE A 225 10.35 4.37 -15.44
CA ILE A 225 10.19 5.67 -14.78
C ILE A 225 11.48 6.50 -14.77
N ILE A 226 12.65 5.84 -14.63
CA ILE A 226 13.95 6.53 -14.64
C ILE A 226 14.31 7.02 -16.05
N THR A 227 13.78 6.39 -17.10
CA THR A 227 14.13 6.68 -18.48
C THR A 227 13.06 7.45 -19.25
N THR A 228 11.95 7.75 -18.62
CA THR A 228 10.84 8.46 -19.27
C THR A 228 11.21 9.90 -19.61
N GLU A 229 10.74 10.37 -20.76
CA GLU A 229 10.87 11.77 -21.19
C GLU A 229 9.67 12.63 -20.75
N ASN A 230 8.71 12.04 -20.01
CA ASN A 230 7.55 12.77 -19.51
C ASN A 230 8.00 13.88 -18.54
N PRO A 231 7.69 15.16 -18.82
CA PRO A 231 8.21 16.29 -18.05
C PRO A 231 7.68 16.34 -16.62
N GLU A 232 6.40 15.95 -16.38
CA GLU A 232 5.77 15.95 -15.05
C GLU A 232 6.41 14.88 -14.15
N ILE A 233 6.69 13.70 -14.72
CA ILE A 233 7.44 12.65 -14.02
C ILE A 233 8.86 13.11 -13.77
N GLY A 234 9.49 13.73 -14.78
CA GLY A 234 10.84 14.26 -14.64
C GLY A 234 11.00 15.24 -13.48
N GLN A 235 10.03 16.14 -13.29
CA GLN A 235 10.00 17.06 -12.16
C GLN A 235 9.85 16.32 -10.81
N PHE A 236 9.08 15.25 -10.76
CA PHE A 236 8.88 14.46 -9.56
C PHE A 236 10.08 13.57 -9.24
N VAL A 237 10.58 12.81 -10.20
CA VAL A 237 11.68 11.85 -10.03
C VAL A 237 13.02 12.56 -9.78
N TYR A 238 13.31 13.61 -10.54
CA TYR A 238 14.58 14.34 -10.48
C TYR A 238 14.50 15.61 -9.63
N ALA A 239 13.64 15.62 -8.61
CA ALA A 239 13.51 16.74 -7.68
C ALA A 239 14.79 16.97 -6.85
N SER A 240 15.57 15.91 -6.55
CA SER A 240 16.84 16.02 -5.82
C SER A 240 18.04 16.14 -6.74
N GLU A 241 19.11 16.84 -6.29
CA GLU A 241 20.37 16.97 -7.06
C GLU A 241 21.00 15.61 -7.36
N PHE A 242 20.97 14.67 -6.42
CA PHE A 242 21.47 13.31 -6.61
C PHE A 242 20.77 12.59 -7.79
N MET A 243 19.44 12.71 -7.88
CA MET A 243 18.69 12.11 -8.99
C MET A 243 18.95 12.81 -10.33
N LYS A 244 19.25 14.11 -10.33
CA LYS A 244 19.67 14.84 -11.54
C LYS A 244 21.02 14.34 -12.06
N GLU A 245 21.97 14.09 -11.18
CA GLU A 245 23.28 13.50 -11.55
C GLU A 245 23.13 12.10 -12.15
N ILE A 246 22.26 11.27 -11.57
CA ILE A 246 21.94 9.94 -12.14
C ILE A 246 21.38 10.09 -13.55
N ARG A 247 20.47 11.04 -13.80
CA ARG A 247 19.91 11.30 -15.14
C ARG A 247 21.00 11.65 -16.14
N GLN A 248 21.91 12.56 -15.79
CA GLN A 248 23.02 12.97 -16.65
C GLN A 248 23.92 11.79 -17.01
N ASN A 249 24.25 10.94 -16.03
CA ASN A 249 25.06 9.76 -16.27
C ASN A 249 24.39 8.75 -17.21
N ILE A 250 23.08 8.54 -17.08
CA ILE A 250 22.30 7.66 -17.96
C ILE A 250 22.27 8.23 -19.39
N GLN A 251 22.10 9.53 -19.56
CA GLN A 251 22.10 10.19 -20.88
C GLN A 251 23.46 10.10 -21.55
N ASN A 252 24.54 10.32 -20.81
CA ASN A 252 25.93 10.22 -21.33
C ASN A 252 26.32 8.78 -21.73
N THR A 253 25.70 7.76 -21.15
CA THR A 253 25.98 6.35 -21.50
C THR A 253 25.20 5.89 -22.74
N ARG A 254 24.22 6.66 -23.18
CA ARG A 254 23.38 6.35 -24.37
C ARG A 254 23.80 7.11 -25.62
N SER A 255 24.66 8.13 -25.47
CA SER A 255 25.33 8.88 -26.58
C SER A 255 26.68 8.24 -26.94
#